data_265efd7a2ff47a6105c0d6a2777c8a42
#
_entry.id   265efd7a2ff47a6105c0d6a2777c8a42
#
_cell.length_a   1.000
_cell.length_b   1.000
_cell.length_c   1.000
_cell.angle_alpha   90.00
_cell.angle_beta   90.00
_cell.angle_gamma   90.00
#
_symmetry.space_group_name_H-M   'P 1'
#
loop_
_entity.id
_entity.type
_entity.pdbx_description
1 polymer ?
#
loop_
_entity_poly.entity_id
_entity_poly.type
_entity_poly.pdbx_seq_one_letter_code
_entity_poly.pdbx_strand_id
1 'polypeptide(L)'
;QTRAQFRKENAMATLRKRNGKWKVEIRKVGFPSINRTFLDKTSARKFAQKIEASMDANTFEDFSGAKSMTLKMLLIRYRNEITANKKGAMEETSKINLLLKQRICLHSLMTLRSHHLYAFKNEWSKGRAAATVNKYFNIMRHAWTTARRVWGIATPPQNPFDFINLDAEAPARDRVLTHREYANLLDACSLSNLPPLKDAVEFAYLTGCRQGEQLRLKLEHIDFDRKVLTFYNTKNGEDRTIPISDAVIAIIKRNRFGPFIFNVLKRRLRKHFVIAMKKADIKNFRWHDLRACFCTNALIKGWTIAQVATVSGHRDWSQLKRYARIKADDLVEKINTLNVVNINK
;
A
#
# COMPACT_ATOMS: atom_id res chain seq x y z
N GLN A 1 -9.12 39.97 45.03
CA GLN A 1 -8.89 38.60 44.61
C GLN A 1 -8.32 37.82 45.79
N THR A 2 -9.12 36.89 46.34
CA THR A 2 -8.84 36.21 47.61
C THR A 2 -7.80 35.11 47.43
N ARG A 3 -6.94 34.90 48.43
CA ARG A 3 -5.92 33.80 48.53
C ARG A 3 -6.42 32.42 48.11
N ALA A 4 -7.75 32.20 48.08
CA ALA A 4 -8.40 30.97 47.63
C ALA A 4 -8.48 30.87 46.10
N GLN A 5 -8.53 31.97 45.33
CA GLN A 5 -8.49 31.96 43.86
C GLN A 5 -7.08 31.75 43.34
N PHE A 6 -6.07 32.32 43.99
CA PHE A 6 -4.67 32.07 43.66
C PHE A 6 -4.21 30.60 43.89
N ARG A 7 -4.87 29.86 44.79
CA ARG A 7 -4.63 28.44 45.04
C ARG A 7 -5.23 27.51 43.97
N LYS A 8 -6.14 27.98 43.13
CA LYS A 8 -6.75 27.17 42.04
C LYS A 8 -5.97 27.19 40.73
N GLU A 9 -5.12 28.16 40.51
CA GLU A 9 -4.37 28.32 39.28
C GLU A 9 -2.99 27.61 39.27
N ASN A 10 -2.43 27.31 40.45
CA ASN A 10 -1.15 26.62 40.54
C ASN A 10 -1.34 25.12 40.84
N ALA A 11 -0.70 24.26 40.06
CA ALA A 11 -0.64 22.84 40.33
C ALA A 11 -0.08 22.60 41.73
N MET A 12 -0.89 22.04 42.64
CA MET A 12 -0.42 21.65 43.98
C MET A 12 -0.48 20.13 44.10
N ALA A 13 0.71 19.50 44.07
CA ALA A 13 0.81 18.10 44.42
C ALA A 13 0.48 17.90 45.91
N THR A 14 -0.47 17.04 46.17
CA THR A 14 -0.78 16.60 47.51
C THR A 14 -0.04 15.27 47.80
N LEU A 15 0.79 15.26 48.83
CA LEU A 15 1.50 14.06 49.29
C LEU A 15 0.86 13.56 50.58
N ARG A 16 0.34 12.32 50.57
CA ARG A 16 -0.27 11.71 51.78
C ARG A 16 0.34 10.34 52.05
N LYS A 17 0.67 10.03 53.30
CA LYS A 17 1.11 8.70 53.73
C LYS A 17 -0.11 7.84 54.01
N ARG A 18 -0.22 6.67 53.36
CA ARG A 18 -1.30 5.70 53.59
C ARG A 18 -0.72 4.27 53.53
N ASN A 19 -1.00 3.45 54.54
CA ASN A 19 -0.50 2.07 54.58
C ASN A 19 1.02 1.95 54.32
N GLY A 20 1.84 2.76 55.03
CA GLY A 20 3.29 2.77 54.89
C GLY A 20 3.85 3.37 53.58
N LYS A 21 3.03 3.68 52.62
CA LYS A 21 3.42 4.25 51.29
C LYS A 21 2.98 5.70 51.10
N TRP A 22 3.69 6.43 50.24
CA TRP A 22 3.41 7.83 49.90
C TRP A 22 2.59 7.91 48.64
N LYS A 23 1.34 8.40 48.74
CA LYS A 23 0.48 8.68 47.59
C LYS A 23 0.67 10.15 47.18
N VAL A 24 1.00 10.36 45.91
CA VAL A 24 1.04 11.68 45.25
C VAL A 24 -0.21 11.83 44.43
N GLU A 25 -0.89 12.96 44.57
CA GLU A 25 -2.03 13.38 43.76
C GLU A 25 -1.74 14.78 43.22
N ILE A 26 -1.71 14.93 41.90
CA ILE A 26 -1.45 16.20 41.22
C ILE A 26 -2.70 16.57 40.42
N ARG A 27 -3.23 17.76 40.68
CA ARG A 27 -4.39 18.31 39.97
C ARG A 27 -4.07 19.73 39.49
N LYS A 28 -4.17 19.97 38.20
CA LYS A 28 -4.00 21.28 37.56
C LYS A 28 -5.12 21.48 36.53
N VAL A 29 -5.67 22.67 36.47
CA VAL A 29 -6.71 23.02 35.49
C VAL A 29 -6.13 22.86 34.09
N GLY A 30 -6.88 22.17 33.19
CA GLY A 30 -6.44 21.86 31.83
C GLY A 30 -5.61 20.58 31.68
N PHE A 31 -5.27 19.89 32.78
CA PHE A 31 -4.51 18.64 32.77
C PHE A 31 -5.27 17.51 33.47
N PRO A 32 -5.08 16.24 33.08
CA PRO A 32 -5.64 15.10 33.77
C PRO A 32 -5.06 14.96 35.19
N SER A 33 -5.88 14.49 36.14
CA SER A 33 -5.43 14.22 37.50
C SER A 33 -4.47 13.04 37.51
N ILE A 34 -3.30 13.21 38.13
CA ILE A 34 -2.27 12.18 38.22
C ILE A 34 -2.20 11.65 39.65
N ASN A 35 -2.29 10.32 39.77
CA ASN A 35 -2.18 9.61 41.02
C ASN A 35 -1.05 8.56 40.94
N ARG A 36 -0.08 8.61 41.89
CA ARG A 36 0.98 7.61 41.97
C ARG A 36 1.39 7.33 43.40
N THR A 37 1.82 6.11 43.67
CA THR A 37 2.24 5.67 45.02
C THR A 37 3.72 5.33 44.99
N PHE A 38 4.44 5.74 46.05
CA PHE A 38 5.88 5.56 46.23
C PHE A 38 6.16 4.92 47.60
N LEU A 39 7.31 4.26 47.72
CA LEU A 39 7.76 3.68 48.97
C LEU A 39 8.32 4.71 49.94
N ASP A 40 8.95 5.74 49.43
CA ASP A 40 9.59 6.81 50.19
C ASP A 40 9.08 8.21 49.80
N LYS A 41 9.22 9.16 50.72
CA LYS A 41 8.78 10.57 50.57
C LYS A 41 9.60 11.33 49.51
N THR A 42 10.90 11.03 49.43
CA THR A 42 11.83 11.74 48.55
C THR A 42 11.50 11.47 47.08
N SER A 43 11.32 10.21 46.72
CA SER A 43 10.88 9.81 45.39
C SER A 43 9.50 10.39 45.01
N ALA A 44 8.58 10.38 45.99
CA ALA A 44 7.27 10.99 45.81
C ALA A 44 7.35 12.49 45.50
N ARG A 45 8.22 13.24 46.23
CA ARG A 45 8.42 14.67 46.04
C ARG A 45 9.11 14.98 44.70
N LYS A 46 10.18 14.26 44.36
CA LYS A 46 10.87 14.40 43.06
C LYS A 46 9.93 14.18 41.88
N PHE A 47 9.08 13.15 41.98
CA PHE A 47 8.07 12.88 40.95
C PHE A 47 7.08 14.05 40.81
N ALA A 48 6.53 14.54 41.94
CA ALA A 48 5.61 15.67 41.93
C ALA A 48 6.20 16.89 41.26
N GLN A 49 7.39 17.31 41.67
CA GLN A 49 8.11 18.46 41.11
C GLN A 49 8.36 18.32 39.62
N LYS A 50 8.77 17.13 39.16
CA LYS A 50 8.99 16.87 37.73
C LYS A 50 7.72 17.03 36.90
N ILE A 51 6.60 16.52 37.38
CA ILE A 51 5.31 16.60 36.68
C ILE A 51 4.78 18.03 36.70
N GLU A 52 4.84 18.70 37.83
CA GLU A 52 4.43 20.12 37.94
C GLU A 52 5.23 20.99 36.96
N ALA A 53 6.56 20.87 36.97
CA ALA A 53 7.43 21.58 36.04
C ALA A 53 7.08 21.30 34.55
N SER A 54 6.74 20.07 34.21
CA SER A 54 6.33 19.73 32.83
C SER A 54 4.95 20.31 32.46
N MET A 55 4.02 20.40 33.42
CA MET A 55 2.73 21.03 33.22
C MET A 55 2.86 22.56 33.12
N ASP A 56 3.77 23.17 33.88
CA ASP A 56 4.05 24.60 33.83
C ASP A 56 4.69 25.01 32.51
N ALA A 57 5.59 24.15 32.00
CA ALA A 57 6.23 24.34 30.71
C ALA A 57 5.37 23.93 29.50
N ASN A 58 4.12 23.48 29.69
CA ASN A 58 3.24 22.91 28.65
C ASN A 58 3.89 21.76 27.86
N THR A 59 4.83 21.02 28.48
CA THR A 59 5.49 19.86 27.88
C THR A 59 5.00 18.53 28.45
N PHE A 60 3.96 18.57 29.27
CA PHE A 60 3.38 17.39 29.87
C PHE A 60 2.64 16.54 28.84
N GLU A 61 3.05 15.28 28.71
CA GLU A 61 2.32 14.26 27.93
C GLU A 61 1.74 13.20 28.88
N ASP A 62 0.43 12.94 28.75
CA ASP A 62 -0.22 11.86 29.51
C ASP A 62 -0.12 10.52 28.75
N PHE A 63 0.77 9.67 29.23
CA PHE A 63 0.97 8.33 28.66
C PHE A 63 0.01 7.26 29.20
N SER A 64 -1.02 7.61 30.00
CA SER A 64 -1.97 6.63 30.57
C SER A 64 -2.70 5.87 29.46
N GLY A 65 -3.10 6.58 28.39
CA GLY A 65 -3.72 5.97 27.21
C GLY A 65 -2.82 4.96 26.51
N ALA A 66 -1.53 5.28 26.32
CA ALA A 66 -0.57 4.37 25.69
C ALA A 66 -0.20 3.18 26.61
N LYS A 67 -0.27 3.34 27.91
CA LYS A 67 -0.01 2.26 28.87
C LYS A 67 -1.13 1.21 28.85
N SER A 68 -2.37 1.63 28.74
CA SER A 68 -3.55 0.76 28.71
C SER A 68 -3.80 0.17 27.33
N MET A 69 -3.42 0.88 26.26
CA MET A 69 -3.65 0.46 24.87
C MET A 69 -2.56 -0.52 24.41
N THR A 70 -2.97 -1.71 24.00
CA THR A 70 -2.09 -2.69 23.34
C THR A 70 -2.00 -2.43 21.85
N LEU A 71 -0.96 -2.97 21.19
CA LEU A 71 -0.86 -2.95 19.72
C LEU A 71 -2.09 -3.66 19.08
N LYS A 72 -2.67 -4.66 19.74
CA LYS A 72 -3.91 -5.32 19.32
C LYS A 72 -5.08 -4.32 19.25
N MET A 73 -5.29 -3.58 20.33
CA MET A 73 -6.38 -2.59 20.42
C MET A 73 -6.18 -1.47 19.39
N LEU A 74 -4.94 -1.01 19.24
CA LEU A 74 -4.56 -0.03 18.23
C LEU A 74 -4.92 -0.50 16.81
N LEU A 75 -4.52 -1.71 16.44
CA LEU A 75 -4.79 -2.27 15.10
C LEU A 75 -6.28 -2.51 14.85
N ILE A 76 -7.05 -2.90 15.88
CA ILE A 76 -8.51 -3.04 15.76
C ILE A 76 -9.14 -1.67 15.47
N ARG A 77 -8.77 -0.64 16.24
CA ARG A 77 -9.27 0.72 16.02
C ARG A 77 -8.87 1.24 14.63
N TYR A 78 -7.61 1.06 14.26
CA TYR A 78 -7.10 1.45 12.95
C TYR A 78 -7.84 0.75 11.79
N ARG A 79 -8.12 -0.55 11.93
CA ARG A 79 -8.92 -1.31 10.96
C ARG A 79 -10.32 -0.72 10.79
N ASN A 80 -10.98 -0.40 11.90
CA ASN A 80 -12.37 0.03 11.89
C ASN A 80 -12.54 1.49 11.43
N GLU A 81 -11.63 2.39 11.83
CA GLU A 81 -11.76 3.83 11.56
C GLU A 81 -11.01 4.29 10.31
N ILE A 82 -9.83 3.70 10.03
CA ILE A 82 -8.96 4.15 8.93
C ILE A 82 -9.03 3.20 7.74
N THR A 83 -8.81 1.90 7.98
CA THR A 83 -8.77 0.90 6.90
C THR A 83 -10.11 0.78 6.20
N ALA A 84 -11.23 0.84 6.92
CA ALA A 84 -12.58 0.72 6.37
C ALA A 84 -12.86 1.72 5.23
N ASN A 85 -12.26 2.91 5.29
CA ASN A 85 -12.45 3.99 4.31
C ASN A 85 -11.47 3.92 3.12
N LYS A 86 -10.59 2.92 3.06
CA LYS A 86 -9.61 2.78 1.96
C LYS A 86 -10.18 1.97 0.80
N LYS A 87 -9.81 2.31 -0.43
CA LYS A 87 -10.12 1.49 -1.63
C LYS A 87 -9.64 0.03 -1.52
N GLY A 88 -8.57 -0.23 -0.76
CA GLY A 88 -8.01 -1.56 -0.49
C GLY A 88 -8.42 -2.17 0.86
N ALA A 89 -9.55 -1.75 1.43
CA ALA A 89 -10.00 -2.11 2.78
C ALA A 89 -9.99 -3.64 3.04
N MET A 90 -10.51 -4.42 2.12
CA MET A 90 -10.61 -5.89 2.27
C MET A 90 -9.23 -6.55 2.41
N GLU A 91 -8.28 -6.16 1.57
CA GLU A 91 -6.92 -6.73 1.59
C GLU A 91 -6.14 -6.30 2.84
N GLU A 92 -6.26 -5.04 3.25
CA GLU A 92 -5.59 -4.52 4.45
C GLU A 92 -6.22 -5.12 5.71
N THR A 93 -7.55 -5.24 5.78
CA THR A 93 -8.28 -5.93 6.86
C THR A 93 -7.81 -7.37 7.03
N SER A 94 -7.65 -8.12 5.93
CA SER A 94 -7.15 -9.50 5.97
C SER A 94 -5.76 -9.57 6.58
N LYS A 95 -4.86 -8.63 6.24
CA LYS A 95 -3.51 -8.54 6.82
C LYS A 95 -3.56 -8.18 8.31
N ILE A 96 -4.37 -7.21 8.69
CA ILE A 96 -4.55 -6.83 10.10
C ILE A 96 -5.07 -8.02 10.90
N ASN A 97 -6.08 -8.74 10.41
CA ASN A 97 -6.62 -9.91 11.09
C ASN A 97 -5.57 -11.02 11.32
N LEU A 98 -4.60 -11.14 10.41
CA LEU A 98 -3.48 -12.06 10.59
C LEU A 98 -2.49 -11.54 11.65
N LEU A 99 -2.21 -10.24 11.68
CA LEU A 99 -1.39 -9.60 12.72
C LEU A 99 -2.00 -9.75 14.11
N LEU A 100 -3.32 -9.59 14.25
CA LEU A 100 -4.04 -9.67 15.52
C LEU A 100 -3.86 -11.03 16.23
N LYS A 101 -3.46 -12.09 15.50
CA LYS A 101 -3.16 -13.42 16.04
C LYS A 101 -1.73 -13.53 16.58
N GLN A 102 -0.88 -12.52 16.41
CA GLN A 102 0.54 -12.58 16.75
C GLN A 102 0.79 -12.06 18.16
N ARG A 103 1.73 -12.69 18.86
CA ARG A 103 2.10 -12.34 20.25
C ARG A 103 2.58 -10.89 20.39
N ILE A 104 3.22 -10.34 19.37
CA ILE A 104 3.65 -8.93 19.34
C ILE A 104 2.51 -7.97 19.64
N CYS A 105 1.27 -8.31 19.28
CA CYS A 105 0.09 -7.49 19.51
C CYS A 105 -0.34 -7.37 20.97
N LEU A 106 0.22 -8.20 21.88
CA LEU A 106 -0.08 -8.14 23.32
C LEU A 106 0.71 -7.05 24.05
N HIS A 107 1.78 -6.52 23.46
CA HIS A 107 2.53 -5.41 24.05
C HIS A 107 1.70 -4.14 24.11
N SER A 108 1.76 -3.42 25.24
CA SER A 108 1.22 -2.06 25.32
C SER A 108 2.08 -1.11 24.47
N LEU A 109 1.50 0.01 24.03
CA LEU A 109 2.26 1.01 23.26
C LEU A 109 3.42 1.58 24.08
N MET A 110 3.33 1.57 25.42
CA MET A 110 4.42 2.00 26.30
C MET A 110 5.55 0.99 26.41
N THR A 111 5.27 -0.30 26.27
CA THR A 111 6.27 -1.36 26.45
C THR A 111 6.83 -1.91 25.15
N LEU A 112 6.19 -1.62 24.02
CA LEU A 112 6.68 -2.03 22.70
C LEU A 112 7.99 -1.29 22.37
N ARG A 113 9.04 -2.07 22.08
CA ARG A 113 10.38 -1.57 21.73
C ARG A 113 10.86 -2.18 20.41
N SER A 114 11.87 -1.55 19.80
CA SER A 114 12.45 -2.01 18.54
C SER A 114 12.97 -3.44 18.59
N HIS A 115 13.56 -3.90 19.70
CA HIS A 115 14.03 -5.29 19.82
C HIS A 115 12.89 -6.33 19.73
N HIS A 116 11.69 -6.02 20.27
CA HIS A 116 10.51 -6.88 20.11
C HIS A 116 10.10 -6.98 18.64
N LEU A 117 10.11 -5.84 17.94
CA LEU A 117 9.78 -5.77 16.51
C LEU A 117 10.83 -6.47 15.66
N TYR A 118 12.11 -6.37 16.02
CA TYR A 118 13.19 -7.08 15.35
C TYR A 118 13.05 -8.59 15.48
N ALA A 119 12.80 -9.09 16.69
CA ALA A 119 12.55 -10.51 16.93
C ALA A 119 11.32 -10.99 16.11
N PHE A 120 10.24 -10.22 16.14
CA PHE A 120 9.05 -10.53 15.35
C PHE A 120 9.34 -10.50 13.84
N LYS A 121 10.12 -9.52 13.31
CA LYS A 121 10.52 -9.47 11.92
C LYS A 121 11.25 -10.75 11.50
N ASN A 122 12.25 -11.18 12.29
CA ASN A 122 13.05 -12.36 11.97
C ASN A 122 12.21 -13.64 11.90
N GLU A 123 11.26 -13.80 12.82
CA GLU A 123 10.33 -14.93 12.81
C GLU A 123 9.33 -14.81 11.62
N TRP A 124 8.75 -13.63 11.45
CA TRP A 124 7.73 -13.38 10.44
C TRP A 124 8.25 -13.47 8.99
N SER A 125 9.55 -13.23 8.79
CA SER A 125 10.22 -13.31 7.48
C SER A 125 10.43 -14.74 7.00
N LYS A 126 10.39 -15.74 7.90
CA LYS A 126 10.57 -17.14 7.50
C LYS A 126 9.49 -17.58 6.51
N GLY A 127 9.90 -17.96 5.29
CA GLY A 127 9.01 -18.40 4.22
C GLY A 127 8.15 -17.30 3.58
N ARG A 128 8.44 -16.01 3.85
CA ARG A 128 7.73 -14.87 3.26
C ARG A 128 8.67 -13.97 2.46
N ALA A 129 8.18 -13.46 1.33
CA ALA A 129 8.92 -12.47 0.56
C ALA A 129 9.02 -11.14 1.32
N ALA A 130 10.15 -10.43 1.18
CA ALA A 130 10.40 -9.12 1.80
C ALA A 130 9.25 -8.13 1.56
N ALA A 131 8.76 -8.00 0.33
CA ALA A 131 7.62 -7.14 -0.02
C ALA A 131 6.35 -7.47 0.79
N THR A 132 6.15 -8.72 1.18
CA THR A 132 5.01 -9.11 2.02
C THR A 132 5.24 -8.67 3.46
N VAL A 133 6.42 -8.95 4.02
CA VAL A 133 6.79 -8.53 5.39
C VAL A 133 6.72 -7.01 5.52
N ASN A 134 7.27 -6.27 4.57
CA ASN A 134 7.27 -4.81 4.54
C ASN A 134 5.85 -4.24 4.63
N LYS A 135 4.88 -4.84 3.94
CA LYS A 135 3.47 -4.40 4.01
C LYS A 135 2.89 -4.50 5.41
N TYR A 136 3.19 -5.57 6.16
CA TYR A 136 2.72 -5.72 7.54
C TYR A 136 3.35 -4.67 8.46
N PHE A 137 4.66 -4.45 8.33
CA PHE A 137 5.36 -3.43 9.12
C PHE A 137 4.88 -2.02 8.80
N ASN A 138 4.62 -1.71 7.53
CA ASN A 138 4.06 -0.42 7.11
C ASN A 138 2.66 -0.18 7.68
N ILE A 139 1.81 -1.20 7.76
CA ILE A 139 0.49 -1.10 8.42
C ILE A 139 0.66 -0.75 9.90
N MET A 140 1.52 -1.48 10.63
CA MET A 140 1.76 -1.22 12.05
C MET A 140 2.39 0.16 12.30
N ARG A 141 3.38 0.56 11.48
CA ARG A 141 4.01 1.88 11.53
C ARG A 141 2.99 3.00 11.30
N HIS A 142 2.14 2.86 10.30
CA HIS A 142 1.10 3.85 10.01
C HIS A 142 0.05 3.91 11.11
N ALA A 143 -0.37 2.77 11.67
CA ALA A 143 -1.29 2.74 12.80
C ALA A 143 -0.71 3.46 14.03
N TRP A 144 0.58 3.27 14.32
CA TRP A 144 1.28 3.98 15.39
C TRP A 144 1.30 5.50 15.17
N THR A 145 1.66 5.92 13.96
CA THR A 145 1.66 7.33 13.60
C THR A 145 0.27 7.95 13.71
N THR A 146 -0.76 7.21 13.30
CA THR A 146 -2.17 7.63 13.41
C THR A 146 -2.58 7.80 14.87
N ALA A 147 -2.17 6.90 15.76
CA ALA A 147 -2.45 7.00 17.19
C ALA A 147 -1.99 8.35 17.76
N ARG A 148 -0.77 8.75 17.42
CA ARG A 148 -0.20 10.02 17.90
C ARG A 148 -0.80 11.25 17.19
N ARG A 149 -0.84 11.23 15.85
CA ARG A 149 -1.19 12.43 15.06
C ARG A 149 -2.67 12.68 14.93
N VAL A 150 -3.48 11.64 14.88
CA VAL A 150 -4.92 11.76 14.62
C VAL A 150 -5.74 11.56 15.89
N TRP A 151 -5.36 10.61 16.74
CA TRP A 151 -6.13 10.30 17.95
C TRP A 151 -5.58 10.96 19.23
N GLY A 152 -4.49 11.72 19.12
CA GLY A 152 -3.90 12.42 20.26
C GLY A 152 -3.39 11.50 21.38
N ILE A 153 -3.15 10.22 21.08
CA ILE A 153 -2.63 9.27 22.08
C ILE A 153 -1.14 9.55 22.26
N ALA A 154 -0.73 9.99 23.44
CA ALA A 154 0.65 10.20 23.79
C ALA A 154 1.40 8.86 23.79
N THR A 155 2.06 8.52 22.68
CA THR A 155 2.96 7.37 22.58
C THR A 155 4.40 7.82 22.90
N PRO A 156 5.34 6.91 23.21
CA PRO A 156 6.75 7.30 23.33
C PRO A 156 7.19 8.16 22.15
N PRO A 157 8.02 9.21 22.39
CA PRO A 157 8.42 10.18 21.35
C PRO A 157 9.07 9.51 20.13
N GLN A 158 9.81 8.44 20.36
CA GLN A 158 10.42 7.65 19.31
C GLN A 158 9.49 6.52 18.89
N ASN A 159 9.14 6.50 17.61
CA ASN A 159 8.37 5.41 17.04
C ASN A 159 9.28 4.16 16.90
N PRO A 160 9.00 3.06 17.62
CA PRO A 160 9.86 1.87 17.59
C PRO A 160 9.99 1.22 16.21
N PHE A 161 9.06 1.48 15.30
CA PHE A 161 9.10 0.99 13.93
C PHE A 161 10.13 1.71 13.05
N ASP A 162 10.57 2.92 13.43
CA ASP A 162 11.54 3.69 12.64
C ASP A 162 12.96 3.12 12.76
N PHE A 163 13.22 2.34 13.80
CA PHE A 163 14.49 1.61 14.00
C PHE A 163 14.53 0.24 13.32
N ILE A 164 13.48 -0.14 12.60
CA ILE A 164 13.43 -1.42 11.91
C ILE A 164 13.74 -1.21 10.43
N ASN A 165 14.93 -1.66 10.05
CA ASN A 165 15.31 -1.74 8.65
C ASN A 165 14.50 -2.88 8.00
N LEU A 166 13.70 -2.53 7.00
CA LEU A 166 12.98 -3.48 6.19
C LEU A 166 13.91 -4.00 5.08
N ASP A 167 13.76 -5.27 4.73
CA ASP A 167 14.60 -5.89 3.71
C ASP A 167 14.26 -5.32 2.32
N ALA A 168 15.27 -5.22 1.47
CA ALA A 168 15.07 -4.81 0.09
C ALA A 168 14.10 -5.76 -0.62
N GLU A 169 13.15 -5.19 -1.35
CA GLU A 169 12.23 -5.98 -2.15
C GLU A 169 12.95 -6.50 -3.39
N ALA A 170 12.56 -7.69 -3.84
CA ALA A 170 13.07 -8.22 -5.09
C ALA A 170 12.80 -7.23 -6.24
N PRO A 171 13.73 -7.12 -7.20
CA PRO A 171 13.53 -6.23 -8.34
C PRO A 171 12.24 -6.56 -9.07
N ALA A 172 11.65 -5.52 -9.63
CA ALA A 172 10.40 -5.68 -10.37
C ALA A 172 10.64 -6.60 -11.57
N ARG A 173 9.65 -7.45 -11.84
CA ARG A 173 9.69 -8.42 -12.96
C ARG A 173 9.71 -7.68 -14.30
N ASP A 174 10.51 -8.19 -15.22
CA ASP A 174 10.66 -7.69 -16.58
C ASP A 174 10.35 -8.77 -17.66
N ARG A 175 9.69 -9.87 -17.24
CA ARG A 175 9.34 -11.01 -18.11
C ARG A 175 8.38 -10.59 -19.22
N VAL A 176 8.81 -10.79 -20.45
CA VAL A 176 8.03 -10.56 -21.68
C VAL A 176 8.00 -11.87 -22.47
N LEU A 177 6.88 -12.17 -23.09
CA LEU A 177 6.74 -13.34 -23.97
C LEU A 177 7.49 -13.10 -25.29
N THR A 178 8.15 -14.12 -25.79
CA THR A 178 8.59 -14.16 -27.19
C THR A 178 7.36 -14.32 -28.11
N HIS A 179 7.52 -14.03 -29.39
CA HIS A 179 6.43 -14.22 -30.37
C HIS A 179 5.95 -15.68 -30.38
N ARG A 180 6.85 -16.64 -30.28
CA ARG A 180 6.54 -18.08 -30.24
C ARG A 180 5.78 -18.46 -28.96
N GLU A 181 6.21 -17.99 -27.80
CA GLU A 181 5.50 -18.22 -26.54
C GLU A 181 4.10 -17.61 -26.55
N TYR A 182 3.94 -16.42 -27.16
CA TYR A 182 2.63 -15.78 -27.27
C TYR A 182 1.68 -16.57 -28.18
N ALA A 183 2.15 -17.04 -29.34
CA ALA A 183 1.36 -17.89 -30.22
C ALA A 183 0.94 -19.19 -29.52
N ASN A 184 1.88 -19.90 -28.90
CA ASN A 184 1.61 -21.13 -28.14
C ASN A 184 0.59 -20.88 -26.99
N LEU A 185 0.68 -19.72 -26.33
CA LEU A 185 -0.28 -19.34 -25.28
C LEU A 185 -1.71 -19.18 -25.84
N LEU A 186 -1.85 -18.50 -26.97
CA LEU A 186 -3.15 -18.30 -27.61
C LEU A 186 -3.76 -19.63 -28.09
N ASP A 187 -2.94 -20.54 -28.63
CA ASP A 187 -3.38 -21.88 -29.04
C ASP A 187 -3.84 -22.69 -27.81
N ALA A 188 -3.06 -22.67 -26.73
CA ALA A 188 -3.45 -23.33 -25.49
C ALA A 188 -4.72 -22.70 -24.84
N CYS A 189 -4.92 -21.41 -25.01
CA CYS A 189 -6.14 -20.72 -24.56
C CYS A 189 -7.37 -21.10 -25.39
N SER A 190 -7.21 -21.32 -26.72
CA SER A 190 -8.30 -21.72 -27.60
C SER A 190 -8.85 -23.11 -27.25
N LEU A 191 -8.00 -23.97 -26.70
CA LEU A 191 -8.35 -25.32 -26.22
C LEU A 191 -8.93 -25.34 -24.79
N SER A 192 -9.20 -24.19 -24.21
CA SER A 192 -9.72 -24.09 -22.84
C SER A 192 -11.25 -24.22 -22.81
N ASN A 193 -11.76 -24.95 -21.79
CA ASN A 193 -13.20 -25.00 -21.49
C ASN A 193 -13.76 -23.67 -20.94
N LEU A 194 -13.01 -22.57 -21.06
CA LEU A 194 -13.44 -21.21 -20.74
C LEU A 194 -13.41 -20.38 -22.04
N PRO A 195 -14.53 -20.27 -22.77
CA PRO A 195 -14.55 -19.63 -24.09
C PRO A 195 -13.91 -18.26 -24.18
N PRO A 196 -14.12 -17.31 -23.22
CA PRO A 196 -13.53 -15.99 -23.31
C PRO A 196 -12.04 -15.92 -22.94
N LEU A 197 -11.36 -17.06 -22.63
CA LEU A 197 -9.97 -17.02 -22.15
C LEU A 197 -9.01 -16.46 -23.19
N LYS A 198 -9.08 -16.97 -24.43
CA LYS A 198 -8.21 -16.52 -25.53
C LYS A 198 -8.39 -15.04 -25.78
N ASP A 199 -9.62 -14.61 -25.98
CA ASP A 199 -9.97 -13.22 -26.23
C ASP A 199 -9.56 -12.30 -25.06
N ALA A 200 -9.70 -12.76 -23.82
CA ALA A 200 -9.28 -11.99 -22.64
C ALA A 200 -7.76 -11.83 -22.55
N VAL A 201 -6.98 -12.87 -22.91
CA VAL A 201 -5.51 -12.80 -22.96
C VAL A 201 -5.06 -11.86 -24.07
N GLU A 202 -5.62 -12.02 -25.26
CA GLU A 202 -5.29 -11.20 -26.43
C GLU A 202 -5.65 -9.71 -26.18
N PHE A 203 -6.83 -9.44 -25.62
CA PHE A 203 -7.22 -8.09 -25.22
C PHE A 203 -6.25 -7.46 -24.25
N ALA A 204 -5.85 -8.19 -23.19
CA ALA A 204 -4.89 -7.69 -22.19
C ALA A 204 -3.51 -7.44 -22.79
N TYR A 205 -3.08 -8.26 -23.74
CA TYR A 205 -1.81 -8.11 -24.47
C TYR A 205 -1.82 -6.90 -25.40
N LEU A 206 -2.93 -6.64 -26.10
CA LEU A 206 -3.06 -5.55 -27.06
C LEU A 206 -3.35 -4.18 -26.42
N THR A 207 -3.92 -4.15 -25.21
CA THR A 207 -4.31 -2.88 -24.55
C THR A 207 -3.44 -2.54 -23.34
N GLY A 208 -2.70 -3.50 -22.79
CA GLY A 208 -1.93 -3.31 -21.57
C GLY A 208 -2.77 -2.96 -20.33
N CYS A 209 -4.08 -3.17 -20.35
CA CYS A 209 -4.97 -2.83 -19.24
C CYS A 209 -4.75 -3.72 -18.00
N ARG A 210 -5.17 -3.23 -16.83
CA ARG A 210 -5.16 -4.06 -15.63
C ARG A 210 -6.31 -5.08 -15.68
N GLN A 211 -6.08 -6.31 -15.18
CA GLN A 211 -7.13 -7.36 -15.16
C GLN A 211 -8.44 -6.88 -14.53
N GLY A 212 -8.38 -6.07 -13.48
CA GLY A 212 -9.58 -5.54 -12.84
C GLY A 212 -10.31 -4.49 -13.68
N GLU A 213 -9.62 -3.73 -14.52
CA GLU A 213 -10.21 -2.77 -15.48
C GLU A 213 -10.91 -3.56 -16.58
N GLN A 214 -10.25 -4.55 -17.17
CA GLN A 214 -10.78 -5.42 -18.19
C GLN A 214 -12.09 -6.12 -17.78
N LEU A 215 -12.12 -6.71 -16.58
CA LEU A 215 -13.28 -7.45 -16.09
C LEU A 215 -14.49 -6.57 -15.70
N ARG A 216 -14.32 -5.26 -15.63
CA ARG A 216 -15.38 -4.27 -15.40
C ARG A 216 -15.80 -3.55 -16.68
N LEU A 217 -15.19 -3.89 -17.82
CA LEU A 217 -15.45 -3.23 -19.09
C LEU A 217 -16.86 -3.60 -19.58
N LYS A 218 -17.66 -2.58 -19.91
CA LYS A 218 -19.00 -2.69 -20.47
C LYS A 218 -19.00 -2.15 -21.89
N LEU A 219 -20.06 -2.46 -22.67
CA LEU A 219 -20.20 -1.99 -24.03
C LEU A 219 -20.34 -0.46 -24.11
N GLU A 220 -21.03 0.16 -23.15
CA GLU A 220 -21.19 1.62 -23.03
C GLU A 220 -19.88 2.39 -22.83
N HIS A 221 -18.79 1.69 -22.51
CA HIS A 221 -17.46 2.30 -22.36
C HIS A 221 -16.71 2.42 -23.68
N ILE A 222 -17.29 1.96 -24.79
CA ILE A 222 -16.65 1.88 -26.10
C ILE A 222 -17.30 2.87 -27.06
N ASP A 223 -16.50 3.75 -27.64
CA ASP A 223 -16.87 4.57 -28.78
C ASP A 223 -16.27 3.92 -30.05
N PHE A 224 -17.10 3.24 -30.81
CA PHE A 224 -16.67 2.51 -32.00
C PHE A 224 -16.30 3.45 -33.17
N ASP A 225 -16.93 4.62 -33.27
CA ASP A 225 -16.68 5.59 -34.33
C ASP A 225 -15.32 6.25 -34.15
N ARG A 226 -15.02 6.65 -32.94
CA ARG A 226 -13.72 7.22 -32.57
C ARG A 226 -12.63 6.18 -32.32
N LYS A 227 -12.99 4.90 -32.28
CA LYS A 227 -12.13 3.78 -31.91
C LYS A 227 -11.40 4.01 -30.59
N VAL A 228 -12.14 4.37 -29.54
CA VAL A 228 -11.60 4.57 -28.20
C VAL A 228 -12.42 3.78 -27.17
N LEU A 229 -11.78 3.44 -26.06
CA LEU A 229 -12.45 2.87 -24.89
C LEU A 229 -12.05 3.66 -23.63
N THR A 230 -12.97 3.78 -22.68
CA THR A 230 -12.75 4.46 -21.40
C THR A 230 -12.81 3.49 -20.23
N PHE A 231 -11.76 3.42 -19.44
CA PHE A 231 -11.74 2.74 -18.18
C PHE A 231 -12.15 3.70 -17.06
N TYR A 232 -13.31 3.48 -16.47
CA TYR A 232 -13.82 4.27 -15.36
C TYR A 232 -13.34 3.75 -14.01
N ASN A 233 -13.26 4.63 -13.01
CA ASN A 233 -12.89 4.31 -11.64
C ASN A 233 -11.62 3.45 -11.55
N THR A 234 -10.57 3.86 -12.25
CA THR A 234 -9.30 3.12 -12.22
C THR A 234 -8.72 3.06 -10.80
N LYS A 235 -7.76 2.19 -10.56
CA LYS A 235 -7.07 2.07 -9.25
C LYS A 235 -6.55 3.41 -8.74
N ASN A 236 -6.20 4.31 -9.64
CA ASN A 236 -5.65 5.62 -9.34
C ASN A 236 -6.72 6.71 -9.10
N GLY A 237 -8.02 6.39 -9.30
CA GLY A 237 -9.13 7.31 -9.09
C GLY A 237 -9.47 8.20 -10.28
N GLU A 238 -8.73 8.11 -11.39
CA GLU A 238 -8.96 8.87 -12.63
C GLU A 238 -9.50 7.96 -13.72
N ASP A 239 -10.38 8.47 -14.56
CA ASP A 239 -10.82 7.79 -15.75
C ASP A 239 -9.73 7.86 -16.82
N ARG A 240 -9.64 6.85 -17.67
CA ARG A 240 -8.62 6.77 -18.71
C ARG A 240 -9.23 6.29 -20.01
N THR A 241 -9.15 7.13 -21.03
CA THR A 241 -9.52 6.79 -22.41
C THR A 241 -8.28 6.38 -23.19
N ILE A 242 -8.37 5.27 -23.92
CA ILE A 242 -7.28 4.75 -24.75
C ILE A 242 -7.79 4.46 -26.16
N PRO A 243 -6.93 4.61 -27.20
CA PRO A 243 -7.26 4.14 -28.53
C PRO A 243 -7.29 2.61 -28.58
N ILE A 244 -8.13 2.06 -29.45
CA ILE A 244 -8.25 0.63 -29.69
C ILE A 244 -8.11 0.29 -31.16
N SER A 245 -7.40 -0.80 -31.45
CA SER A 245 -7.22 -1.32 -32.80
C SER A 245 -8.45 -2.09 -33.28
N ASP A 246 -8.53 -2.32 -34.59
CA ASP A 246 -9.60 -3.15 -35.18
C ASP A 246 -9.61 -4.58 -34.61
N ALA A 247 -8.43 -5.11 -34.27
CA ALA A 247 -8.33 -6.41 -33.59
C ALA A 247 -9.02 -6.39 -32.21
N VAL A 248 -8.82 -5.32 -31.42
CA VAL A 248 -9.49 -5.14 -30.12
C VAL A 248 -11.00 -4.98 -30.31
N ILE A 249 -11.43 -4.23 -31.32
CA ILE A 249 -12.85 -4.08 -31.68
C ILE A 249 -13.47 -5.44 -32.03
N ALA A 250 -12.79 -6.25 -32.82
CA ALA A 250 -13.25 -7.60 -33.17
C ALA A 250 -13.42 -8.50 -31.92
N ILE A 251 -12.46 -8.44 -30.96
CA ILE A 251 -12.56 -9.14 -29.69
C ILE A 251 -13.78 -8.66 -28.88
N ILE A 252 -14.02 -7.36 -28.78
CA ILE A 252 -15.16 -6.79 -28.07
C ILE A 252 -16.47 -7.28 -28.71
N LYS A 253 -16.59 -7.23 -30.03
CA LYS A 253 -17.79 -7.67 -30.75
C LYS A 253 -18.10 -9.15 -30.53
N ARG A 254 -17.09 -10.03 -30.40
CA ARG A 254 -17.28 -11.45 -30.10
C ARG A 254 -17.76 -11.73 -28.66
N ASN A 255 -17.47 -10.83 -27.71
CA ASN A 255 -17.71 -11.03 -26.28
C ASN A 255 -18.85 -10.16 -25.69
N ARG A 256 -19.70 -9.52 -26.53
CA ARG A 256 -20.71 -8.52 -26.13
C ARG A 256 -22.02 -9.06 -25.56
N PHE A 257 -22.11 -10.33 -25.19
CA PHE A 257 -23.37 -10.99 -24.84
C PHE A 257 -23.72 -10.98 -23.35
N GLY A 258 -23.10 -10.13 -22.55
CA GLY A 258 -23.37 -10.02 -21.11
C GLY A 258 -23.28 -8.59 -20.61
N PRO A 259 -23.52 -8.36 -19.31
CA PRO A 259 -23.41 -7.03 -18.70
C PRO A 259 -21.98 -6.47 -18.75
N PHE A 260 -20.99 -7.35 -18.88
CA PHE A 260 -19.59 -7.02 -19.07
C PHE A 260 -19.06 -7.70 -20.34
N ILE A 261 -18.10 -7.06 -21.03
CA ILE A 261 -17.44 -7.63 -22.21
C ILE A 261 -16.86 -9.03 -21.89
N PHE A 262 -16.15 -9.15 -20.78
CA PHE A 262 -15.64 -10.42 -20.27
C PHE A 262 -16.43 -10.83 -19.03
N ASN A 263 -17.59 -11.48 -19.23
CA ASN A 263 -18.45 -11.92 -18.14
C ASN A 263 -17.90 -13.17 -17.47
N VAL A 264 -16.78 -13.04 -16.76
CA VAL A 264 -16.09 -14.13 -16.09
C VAL A 264 -15.51 -13.71 -14.74
N LEU A 265 -15.60 -14.59 -13.75
CA LEU A 265 -15.01 -14.36 -12.44
C LEU A 265 -13.48 -14.37 -12.53
N LYS A 266 -12.83 -13.37 -11.92
CA LYS A 266 -11.36 -13.21 -11.89
C LYS A 266 -10.63 -14.50 -11.47
N ARG A 267 -11.17 -15.23 -10.46
CA ARG A 267 -10.59 -16.49 -9.98
C ARG A 267 -10.65 -17.58 -11.05
N ARG A 268 -11.77 -17.68 -11.79
CA ARG A 268 -11.97 -18.66 -12.86
C ARG A 268 -11.02 -18.36 -14.03
N LEU A 269 -10.96 -17.09 -14.45
CA LEU A 269 -10.06 -16.64 -15.51
C LEU A 269 -8.59 -16.98 -15.18
N ARG A 270 -8.14 -16.68 -13.96
CA ARG A 270 -6.77 -17.00 -13.51
C ARG A 270 -6.47 -18.50 -13.47
N LYS A 271 -7.42 -19.31 -13.01
CA LYS A 271 -7.26 -20.77 -12.99
C LYS A 271 -7.01 -21.31 -14.40
N HIS A 272 -7.85 -20.94 -15.36
CA HIS A 272 -7.72 -21.40 -16.76
C HIS A 272 -6.47 -20.84 -17.43
N PHE A 273 -6.10 -19.60 -17.14
CA PHE A 273 -4.84 -19.03 -17.61
C PHE A 273 -3.60 -19.82 -17.15
N VAL A 274 -3.55 -20.24 -15.89
CA VAL A 274 -2.46 -21.06 -15.36
C VAL A 274 -2.42 -22.43 -16.06
N ILE A 275 -3.57 -23.02 -16.36
CA ILE A 275 -3.66 -24.29 -17.10
C ILE A 275 -3.13 -24.10 -18.52
N ALA A 276 -3.52 -23.02 -19.21
CA ALA A 276 -3.06 -22.72 -20.58
C ALA A 276 -1.53 -22.49 -20.62
N MET A 277 -0.98 -21.73 -19.65
CA MET A 277 0.47 -21.54 -19.55
C MET A 277 1.23 -22.87 -19.39
N LYS A 278 0.70 -23.78 -18.57
CA LYS A 278 1.33 -25.12 -18.41
C LYS A 278 1.30 -25.91 -19.72
N LYS A 279 0.17 -25.87 -20.45
CA LYS A 279 0.04 -26.54 -21.77
C LYS A 279 0.99 -25.94 -22.81
N ALA A 280 1.24 -24.63 -22.75
CA ALA A 280 2.17 -23.91 -23.64
C ALA A 280 3.64 -23.99 -23.18
N ASP A 281 3.96 -24.73 -22.12
CA ASP A 281 5.27 -24.78 -21.44
C ASP A 281 5.87 -23.39 -21.10
N ILE A 282 5.01 -22.45 -20.73
CA ILE A 282 5.42 -21.10 -20.34
C ILE A 282 5.68 -21.06 -18.84
N LYS A 283 6.93 -20.81 -18.46
CA LYS A 283 7.39 -20.71 -17.07
C LYS A 283 7.54 -19.24 -16.64
N ASN A 284 7.39 -19.02 -15.33
CA ASN A 284 7.64 -17.72 -14.70
C ASN A 284 6.89 -16.54 -15.35
N PHE A 285 5.61 -16.73 -15.72
CA PHE A 285 4.76 -15.70 -16.32
C PHE A 285 3.44 -15.57 -15.55
N ARG A 286 2.93 -14.37 -15.43
CA ARG A 286 1.68 -14.04 -14.70
C ARG A 286 0.77 -13.19 -15.57
N TRP A 287 -0.52 -13.17 -15.28
CA TRP A 287 -1.47 -12.31 -15.99
C TRP A 287 -1.02 -10.85 -16.12
N HIS A 288 -0.43 -10.30 -15.06
CA HIS A 288 0.02 -8.89 -15.08
C HIS A 288 1.22 -8.66 -16.01
N ASP A 289 1.96 -9.70 -16.35
CA ASP A 289 3.11 -9.61 -17.25
C ASP A 289 2.65 -9.39 -18.73
N LEU A 290 1.37 -9.67 -19.07
CA LEU A 290 0.77 -9.27 -20.38
C LEU A 290 0.84 -7.75 -20.59
N ARG A 291 0.65 -6.98 -19.54
CA ARG A 291 0.83 -5.53 -19.58
C ARG A 291 2.30 -5.13 -19.79
N ALA A 292 3.24 -5.88 -19.22
CA ALA A 292 4.66 -5.69 -19.49
C ALA A 292 4.97 -5.96 -20.97
N CYS A 293 4.37 -7.01 -21.56
CA CYS A 293 4.47 -7.29 -22.99
C CYS A 293 3.98 -6.12 -23.84
N PHE A 294 2.78 -5.56 -23.53
CA PHE A 294 2.27 -4.38 -24.21
C PHE A 294 3.25 -3.21 -24.16
N CYS A 295 3.71 -2.85 -22.94
CA CYS A 295 4.60 -1.70 -22.76
C CYS A 295 5.92 -1.87 -23.53
N THR A 296 6.53 -3.07 -23.45
CA THR A 296 7.77 -3.37 -24.16
C THR A 296 7.57 -3.32 -25.67
N ASN A 297 6.51 -3.96 -26.19
CA ASN A 297 6.24 -3.99 -27.64
C ASN A 297 5.93 -2.61 -28.19
N ALA A 298 5.20 -1.75 -27.45
CA ALA A 298 4.92 -0.39 -27.85
C ALA A 298 6.21 0.45 -27.93
N LEU A 299 7.10 0.31 -26.96
CA LEU A 299 8.41 1.00 -26.98
C LEU A 299 9.30 0.51 -28.11
N ILE A 300 9.36 -0.80 -28.38
CA ILE A 300 10.10 -1.37 -29.52
C ILE A 300 9.55 -0.82 -30.86
N LYS A 301 8.23 -0.63 -30.95
CA LYS A 301 7.56 -0.02 -32.11
C LYS A 301 7.72 1.51 -32.20
N GLY A 302 8.54 2.11 -31.35
CA GLY A 302 8.88 3.53 -31.41
C GLY A 302 7.94 4.46 -30.65
N TRP A 303 6.99 3.93 -29.84
CA TRP A 303 6.17 4.79 -29.00
C TRP A 303 7.04 5.47 -27.93
N THR A 304 6.72 6.72 -27.64
CA THR A 304 7.37 7.45 -26.54
C THR A 304 6.92 6.91 -25.19
N ILE A 305 7.74 7.10 -24.15
CA ILE A 305 7.37 6.75 -22.76
C ILE A 305 6.06 7.42 -22.36
N ALA A 306 5.84 8.67 -22.78
CA ALA A 306 4.60 9.42 -22.51
C ALA A 306 3.37 8.74 -23.13
N GLN A 307 3.45 8.31 -24.40
CA GLN A 307 2.38 7.61 -25.09
C GLN A 307 2.06 6.27 -24.39
N VAL A 308 3.10 5.49 -24.06
CA VAL A 308 2.93 4.22 -23.31
C VAL A 308 2.34 4.47 -21.94
N ALA A 309 2.77 5.51 -21.22
CA ALA A 309 2.23 5.88 -19.92
C ALA A 309 0.75 6.24 -19.98
N THR A 310 0.35 7.03 -20.98
CA THR A 310 -1.04 7.44 -21.21
C THR A 310 -1.94 6.21 -21.43
N VAL A 311 -1.58 5.34 -22.36
CA VAL A 311 -2.39 4.16 -22.69
C VAL A 311 -2.40 3.17 -21.55
N SER A 312 -1.26 2.85 -20.96
CA SER A 312 -1.17 1.90 -19.87
C SER A 312 -1.67 2.47 -18.54
N GLY A 313 -1.66 3.79 -18.31
CA GLY A 313 -2.05 4.45 -17.07
C GLY A 313 -1.01 4.31 -15.96
N HIS A 314 0.28 4.48 -16.29
CA HIS A 314 1.34 4.65 -15.32
C HIS A 314 1.46 6.12 -14.94
N ARG A 315 1.23 6.46 -13.66
CA ARG A 315 1.44 7.83 -13.15
C ARG A 315 2.94 8.15 -13.01
N ASP A 316 3.68 7.17 -12.52
CA ASP A 316 5.13 7.28 -12.37
C ASP A 316 5.81 6.64 -13.58
N TRP A 317 6.35 7.48 -14.44
CA TRP A 317 7.05 7.05 -15.66
C TRP A 317 8.34 6.30 -15.38
N SER A 318 8.92 6.45 -14.18
CA SER A 318 10.10 5.69 -13.76
C SER A 318 9.84 4.17 -13.80
N GLN A 319 8.57 3.76 -13.60
CA GLN A 319 8.16 2.36 -13.70
C GLN A 319 8.26 1.80 -15.12
N LEU A 320 8.30 2.67 -16.15
CA LEU A 320 8.44 2.26 -17.55
C LEU A 320 9.90 2.11 -17.98
N LYS A 321 10.87 2.66 -17.23
CA LYS A 321 12.31 2.56 -17.56
C LYS A 321 12.77 1.11 -17.75
N ARG A 322 12.20 0.17 -17.00
CA ARG A 322 12.52 -1.28 -17.11
C ARG A 322 12.10 -1.90 -18.44
N TYR A 323 11.17 -1.29 -19.17
CA TYR A 323 10.71 -1.76 -20.48
C TYR A 323 11.44 -1.06 -21.62
N ALA A 324 12.01 0.10 -21.36
CA ALA A 324 12.82 0.86 -22.31
C ALA A 324 14.24 0.26 -22.35
N ARG A 325 14.40 -0.87 -23.05
CA ARG A 325 15.71 -1.52 -23.27
C ARG A 325 16.45 -0.83 -24.43
N ILE A 326 16.57 0.50 -24.37
CA ILE A 326 17.28 1.27 -25.38
C ILE A 326 18.78 1.06 -25.15
N LYS A 327 19.45 0.46 -26.15
CA LYS A 327 20.90 0.34 -26.21
C LYS A 327 21.47 1.58 -26.93
N ALA A 328 22.75 1.87 -26.68
CA ALA A 328 23.43 2.95 -27.38
C ALA A 328 23.34 2.81 -28.90
N ASP A 329 23.48 1.56 -29.39
CA ASP A 329 23.38 1.24 -30.82
C ASP A 329 22.02 1.62 -31.42
N ASP A 330 20.93 1.51 -30.67
CA ASP A 330 19.58 1.89 -31.12
C ASP A 330 19.41 3.42 -31.28
N LEU A 331 20.37 4.22 -30.79
CA LEU A 331 20.35 5.67 -30.84
C LEU A 331 21.29 6.25 -31.89
N VAL A 332 22.17 5.46 -32.49
CA VAL A 332 23.16 5.94 -33.48
C VAL A 332 22.48 6.62 -34.65
N GLU A 333 21.46 6.01 -35.25
CA GLU A 333 20.72 6.63 -36.36
C GLU A 333 19.97 7.87 -35.92
N LYS A 334 19.37 7.85 -34.71
CA LYS A 334 18.62 8.99 -34.19
C LYS A 334 19.52 10.19 -33.88
N ILE A 335 20.73 9.97 -33.38
CA ILE A 335 21.68 11.05 -33.13
C ILE A 335 22.17 11.69 -34.41
N ASN A 336 22.37 10.90 -35.50
CA ASN A 336 22.73 11.40 -36.79
C ASN A 336 21.63 12.28 -37.41
N THR A 337 20.36 11.98 -37.16
CA THR A 337 19.23 12.80 -37.61
C THR A 337 19.09 14.14 -36.84
N LEU A 338 19.59 14.22 -35.59
CA LEU A 338 19.62 15.49 -34.84
C LEU A 338 20.64 16.50 -35.43
N ASN A 339 21.68 16.02 -36.11
CA ASN A 339 22.71 16.86 -36.70
C ASN A 339 22.34 17.43 -38.08
N VAL A 340 21.13 17.14 -38.59
CA VAL A 340 20.60 17.64 -39.86
C VAL A 340 19.57 18.75 -39.60
N VAL A 341 19.76 19.60 -38.61
CA VAL A 341 19.09 20.90 -38.59
C VAL A 341 19.90 21.82 -39.50
N ASN A 342 19.44 21.97 -40.75
CA ASN A 342 19.92 22.97 -41.66
C ASN A 342 19.89 24.35 -40.98
N ILE A 343 21.05 24.85 -40.58
CA ILE A 343 21.27 26.25 -40.23
C ILE A 343 21.37 27.03 -41.55
N ASN A 344 20.35 26.92 -42.37
CA ASN A 344 20.17 27.74 -43.60
C ASN A 344 18.71 28.17 -43.66
N LYS A 345 18.37 29.18 -42.87
CA LYS A 345 17.36 30.20 -43.18
C LYS A 345 17.67 31.47 -42.42
#